data_d4761307edb283699ef0b72519e1faa6
#
_entry.id   d4761307edb283699ef0b72519e1faa6
#
_cell.length_a   1.000
_cell.length_b   1.000
_cell.length_c   1.000
_cell.angle_alpha   90.00
_cell.angle_beta   90.00
_cell.angle_gamma   90.00
#
_symmetry.space_group_name_H-M   'P 1'
#
loop_
_entity.id
_entity.type
_entity.pdbx_description
1 polymer ?
#
loop_
_entity_poly.entity_id
_entity_poly.type
_entity_poly.pdbx_seq_one_letter_code
_entity_poly.pdbx_strand_id
1 'polypeptide(L)'
;MRFLKRVVLYISIMVLSVFIMGCDRSSDTTENQREDSKEEQIKKSFEKTLDMYPIKNLEDLYDKEGYRDGEFKKGDKGMWTIYTDFAKSNKQGGLSNEGMVLYLDRNTRTAKGHYFVKTFYEKNKFPDRKNYNVEMKNNKIILLDKVEDTNLKKRIENFKFFGQYANLKELKNYSNGDVSINENVPSYDAK
;
A
#
# COMPACT_ATOMS: atom_id res chain seq x y z
N MET A 1 11.88 28.63 -51.53
CA MET A 1 12.17 28.17 -50.15
C MET A 1 11.79 29.15 -49.03
N ARG A 2 11.97 30.45 -49.14
CA ARG A 2 11.61 31.41 -48.07
C ARG A 2 10.09 31.63 -47.93
N PHE A 3 9.31 31.52 -49.00
CA PHE A 3 7.85 31.66 -48.96
C PHE A 3 7.17 30.49 -48.24
N LEU A 4 7.59 29.28 -48.50
CA LEU A 4 7.06 28.07 -47.84
C LEU A 4 7.30 28.05 -46.34
N LYS A 5 8.46 28.52 -45.88
CA LYS A 5 8.76 28.64 -44.44
C LYS A 5 7.86 29.67 -43.72
N ARG A 6 7.48 30.76 -44.40
CA ARG A 6 6.57 31.78 -43.85
C ARG A 6 5.14 31.25 -43.77
N VAL A 7 4.68 30.51 -44.76
CA VAL A 7 3.33 29.91 -44.77
C VAL A 7 3.22 28.87 -43.65
N VAL A 8 4.22 28.01 -43.48
CA VAL A 8 4.25 27.04 -42.34
C VAL A 8 4.25 27.73 -40.98
N LEU A 9 4.98 28.85 -40.86
CA LEU A 9 5.00 29.62 -39.62
C LEU A 9 3.63 30.23 -39.27
N TYR A 10 2.91 30.78 -40.26
CA TYR A 10 1.56 31.34 -40.07
C TYR A 10 0.52 30.27 -39.75
N ILE A 11 0.62 29.09 -40.36
CA ILE A 11 -0.25 27.95 -40.04
C ILE A 11 0.01 27.45 -38.63
N SER A 12 1.27 27.38 -38.19
CA SER A 12 1.62 27.04 -36.80
C SER A 12 1.06 28.03 -35.79
N ILE A 13 1.12 29.32 -36.09
CA ILE A 13 0.58 30.37 -35.17
C ILE A 13 -0.95 30.31 -35.14
N MET A 14 -1.61 30.04 -36.27
CA MET A 14 -3.07 29.87 -36.30
C MET A 14 -3.52 28.63 -35.52
N VAL A 15 -2.80 27.51 -35.59
CA VAL A 15 -3.11 26.31 -34.83
C VAL A 15 -2.91 26.53 -33.34
N LEU A 16 -1.86 27.30 -32.93
CA LEU A 16 -1.68 27.67 -31.53
C LEU A 16 -2.78 28.61 -31.00
N SER A 17 -3.29 29.54 -31.83
CA SER A 17 -4.33 30.46 -31.36
C SER A 17 -5.71 29.81 -31.21
N VAL A 18 -5.98 28.69 -31.88
CA VAL A 18 -7.22 27.93 -31.68
C VAL A 18 -7.20 27.16 -30.31
N PHE A 19 -6.01 26.86 -29.79
CA PHE A 19 -5.89 26.24 -28.46
C PHE A 19 -5.99 27.22 -27.28
N ILE A 20 -5.94 28.55 -27.53
CA ILE A 20 -5.98 29.57 -26.46
C ILE A 20 -7.38 30.19 -26.30
N MET A 21 -8.34 29.98 -27.23
CA MET A 21 -9.69 30.51 -27.13
C MET A 21 -10.72 29.54 -26.56
N GLY A 22 -10.29 28.50 -25.85
CA GLY A 22 -11.13 27.54 -25.13
C GLY A 22 -11.20 27.75 -23.63
N CYS A 23 -11.00 28.97 -23.14
CA CYS A 23 -11.30 29.32 -21.75
C CYS A 23 -12.43 30.33 -21.72
N ASP A 24 -13.65 29.90 -22.00
CA ASP A 24 -14.82 30.66 -21.58
C ASP A 24 -15.47 30.00 -20.35
N ARG A 25 -15.77 30.87 -19.41
CA ARG A 25 -16.34 30.60 -18.11
C ARG A 25 -17.66 29.82 -18.24
N SER A 26 -17.57 28.54 -17.98
CA SER A 26 -18.61 27.77 -17.30
C SER A 26 -17.94 26.89 -16.24
N SER A 27 -17.47 27.55 -15.22
CA SER A 27 -17.05 27.01 -13.97
C SER A 27 -18.26 26.43 -13.29
N ASP A 28 -18.35 25.16 -13.11
CA ASP A 28 -18.93 24.36 -12.03
C ASP A 28 -19.21 22.93 -12.47
N THR A 29 -19.50 22.68 -13.78
CA THR A 29 -19.87 21.33 -14.24
C THR A 29 -18.65 20.49 -14.65
N THR A 30 -17.53 21.10 -15.02
CA THR A 30 -16.36 20.36 -15.54
C THR A 30 -15.40 19.94 -14.43
N GLU A 31 -15.35 20.67 -13.32
CA GLU A 31 -14.60 20.27 -12.13
C GLU A 31 -15.28 19.08 -11.44
N ASN A 32 -16.60 19.14 -11.26
CA ASN A 32 -17.37 18.03 -10.69
C ASN A 32 -17.27 16.76 -11.54
N GLN A 33 -17.32 16.85 -12.87
CA GLN A 33 -17.15 15.67 -13.74
C GLN A 33 -15.71 15.13 -13.75
N ARG A 34 -14.69 15.96 -13.50
CA ARG A 34 -13.31 15.51 -13.36
C ARG A 34 -13.05 14.88 -11.99
N GLU A 35 -13.64 15.41 -10.94
CA GLU A 35 -13.59 14.82 -9.60
C GLU A 35 -14.33 13.49 -9.57
N ASP A 36 -15.55 13.42 -10.09
CA ASP A 36 -16.33 12.18 -10.20
C ASP A 36 -15.57 11.09 -10.97
N SER A 37 -14.87 11.44 -12.05
CA SER A 37 -14.09 10.47 -12.84
C SER A 37 -12.83 9.97 -12.09
N LYS A 38 -12.18 10.83 -11.32
CA LYS A 38 -11.02 10.46 -10.49
C LYS A 38 -11.45 9.60 -9.30
N GLU A 39 -12.52 9.99 -8.65
CA GLU A 39 -13.14 9.23 -7.56
C GLU A 39 -13.50 7.82 -8.04
N GLU A 40 -14.15 7.70 -9.19
CA GLU A 40 -14.52 6.40 -9.76
C GLU A 40 -13.29 5.54 -10.10
N GLN A 41 -12.21 6.14 -10.60
CA GLN A 41 -10.96 5.44 -10.85
C GLN A 41 -10.30 4.93 -9.57
N ILE A 42 -10.27 5.75 -8.51
CA ILE A 42 -9.75 5.37 -7.20
C ILE A 42 -10.59 4.22 -6.63
N LYS A 43 -11.91 4.33 -6.69
CA LYS A 43 -12.84 3.31 -6.23
C LYS A 43 -12.63 1.98 -6.95
N LYS A 44 -12.52 1.99 -8.27
CA LYS A 44 -12.23 0.79 -9.08
C LYS A 44 -10.88 0.17 -8.75
N SER A 45 -9.86 1.01 -8.54
CA SER A 45 -8.53 0.55 -8.13
C SER A 45 -8.56 -0.12 -6.76
N PHE A 46 -9.32 0.45 -5.83
CA PHE A 46 -9.51 -0.09 -4.48
C PHE A 46 -10.27 -1.41 -4.51
N GLU A 47 -11.38 -1.49 -5.26
CA GLU A 47 -12.15 -2.73 -5.45
C GLU A 47 -11.27 -3.87 -5.98
N LYS A 48 -10.45 -3.59 -6.98
CA LYS A 48 -9.50 -4.57 -7.52
C LYS A 48 -8.49 -5.04 -6.46
N THR A 49 -8.06 -4.15 -5.57
CA THR A 49 -7.17 -4.50 -4.47
C THR A 49 -7.89 -5.37 -3.44
N LEU A 50 -9.15 -5.07 -3.14
CA LEU A 50 -9.96 -5.85 -2.20
C LEU A 50 -10.19 -7.30 -2.68
N ASP A 51 -10.24 -7.52 -3.98
CA ASP A 51 -10.41 -8.86 -4.56
C ASP A 51 -9.21 -9.79 -4.30
N MET A 52 -8.06 -9.25 -3.92
CA MET A 52 -6.89 -10.04 -3.51
C MET A 52 -7.08 -10.73 -2.15
N TYR A 53 -7.98 -10.23 -1.30
CA TYR A 53 -8.16 -10.73 0.06
C TYR A 53 -9.23 -11.83 0.16
N PRO A 54 -9.03 -12.82 1.03
CA PRO A 54 -7.83 -13.05 1.83
C PRO A 54 -6.66 -13.63 1.01
N ILE A 55 -5.44 -13.16 1.26
CA ILE A 55 -4.22 -13.65 0.60
C ILE A 55 -3.72 -14.88 1.36
N LYS A 56 -4.31 -16.04 1.11
CA LYS A 56 -4.04 -17.27 1.86
C LYS A 56 -2.58 -17.73 1.74
N ASN A 57 -2.00 -17.59 0.55
CA ASN A 57 -0.61 -17.87 0.28
C ASN A 57 0.15 -16.57 0.02
N LEU A 58 1.05 -16.18 0.93
CA LEU A 58 1.82 -14.95 0.80
C LEU A 58 2.80 -14.98 -0.38
N GLU A 59 3.19 -16.17 -0.85
CA GLU A 59 4.08 -16.29 -2.02
C GLU A 59 3.41 -15.84 -3.33
N ASP A 60 2.07 -15.78 -3.36
CA ASP A 60 1.33 -15.24 -4.50
C ASP A 60 1.65 -13.75 -4.75
N LEU A 61 2.13 -13.04 -3.71
CA LEU A 61 2.55 -11.64 -3.82
C LEU A 61 3.82 -11.44 -4.65
N TYR A 62 4.66 -12.46 -4.84
CA TYR A 62 5.81 -12.36 -5.74
C TYR A 62 5.39 -12.06 -7.19
N ASP A 63 4.20 -12.49 -7.57
CA ASP A 63 3.67 -12.36 -8.94
C ASP A 63 2.61 -11.25 -9.04
N LYS A 64 2.28 -10.56 -7.94
CA LYS A 64 1.33 -9.45 -7.93
C LYS A 64 2.05 -8.12 -8.10
N GLU A 65 1.53 -7.30 -9.00
CA GLU A 65 1.94 -5.92 -9.13
C GLU A 65 1.18 -5.07 -8.11
N GLY A 66 1.92 -4.21 -7.40
CA GLY A 66 1.38 -3.23 -6.48
C GLY A 66 1.55 -1.81 -7.00
N TYR A 67 1.00 -0.85 -6.27
CA TYR A 67 1.29 0.56 -6.51
C TYR A 67 2.78 0.80 -6.23
N ARG A 68 3.42 1.56 -7.11
CA ARG A 68 4.82 1.96 -6.98
C ARG A 68 4.89 3.47 -6.89
N ASP A 69 5.58 3.93 -5.87
CA ASP A 69 5.92 5.33 -5.72
C ASP A 69 7.36 5.54 -6.21
N GLY A 70 7.54 6.47 -7.15
CA GLY A 70 8.83 6.85 -7.69
C GLY A 70 9.30 6.12 -8.96
N GLU A 71 10.50 6.47 -9.39
CA GLU A 71 11.13 5.90 -10.57
C GLU A 71 11.88 4.60 -10.25
N PHE A 72 11.52 3.53 -10.92
CA PHE A 72 12.17 2.23 -10.79
C PHE A 72 13.07 1.95 -11.99
N LYS A 73 14.18 1.23 -11.75
CA LYS A 73 15.00 0.72 -12.84
C LYS A 73 14.19 -0.25 -13.69
N LYS A 74 14.37 -0.20 -15.00
CA LYS A 74 13.72 -1.13 -15.93
C LYS A 74 13.99 -2.57 -15.50
N GLY A 75 12.91 -3.34 -15.30
CA GLY A 75 12.97 -4.75 -14.87
C GLY A 75 12.95 -4.98 -13.36
N ASP A 76 13.04 -3.94 -12.55
CA ASP A 76 12.87 -4.07 -11.10
C ASP A 76 11.38 -4.35 -10.77
N LYS A 77 11.13 -5.47 -10.08
CA LYS A 77 9.78 -5.88 -9.65
C LYS A 77 9.37 -5.28 -8.32
N GLY A 78 10.30 -4.66 -7.60
CA GLY A 78 10.05 -4.09 -6.27
C GLY A 78 9.83 -5.13 -5.18
N MET A 79 9.31 -4.65 -4.05
CA MET A 79 9.14 -5.43 -2.83
C MET A 79 7.75 -5.17 -2.22
N TRP A 80 7.12 -6.21 -1.68
CA TRP A 80 5.98 -6.05 -0.80
C TRP A 80 6.44 -5.99 0.67
N THR A 81 5.87 -5.08 1.42
CA THR A 81 6.00 -5.06 2.88
C THR A 81 4.67 -5.44 3.49
N ILE A 82 4.64 -6.52 4.25
CA ILE A 82 3.45 -6.95 4.99
C ILE A 82 3.72 -6.72 6.47
N TYR A 83 2.77 -6.07 7.12
CA TYR A 83 2.85 -5.74 8.54
C TYR A 83 1.55 -6.08 9.23
N THR A 84 1.64 -6.70 10.39
CA THR A 84 0.49 -6.90 11.27
C THR A 84 0.96 -6.89 12.71
N ASP A 85 0.25 -6.18 13.56
CA ASP A 85 0.50 -6.15 15.00
C ASP A 85 -0.79 -6.19 15.81
N PHE A 86 -0.64 -6.56 17.08
CA PHE A 86 -1.72 -6.66 18.04
C PHE A 86 -1.30 -5.99 19.35
N ALA A 87 -2.07 -5.00 19.76
CA ALA A 87 -1.90 -4.36 21.06
C ALA A 87 -2.75 -5.06 22.12
N LYS A 88 -2.17 -5.33 23.28
CA LYS A 88 -2.84 -5.93 24.43
C LYS A 88 -2.54 -5.13 25.68
N SER A 89 -3.56 -4.83 26.48
CA SER A 89 -3.34 -4.34 27.84
C SER A 89 -2.81 -5.47 28.71
N ASN A 90 -1.77 -5.20 29.48
CA ASN A 90 -1.30 -6.13 30.47
C ASN A 90 -2.05 -5.95 31.81
N LYS A 91 -1.95 -6.93 32.71
CA LYS A 91 -2.64 -6.90 34.02
C LYS A 91 -2.17 -5.78 34.95
N GLN A 92 -1.07 -5.10 34.62
CA GLN A 92 -0.46 -4.03 35.41
C GLN A 92 -0.75 -2.64 34.82
N GLY A 93 -1.74 -2.52 33.90
CA GLY A 93 -2.10 -1.26 33.26
C GLY A 93 -1.19 -0.80 32.13
N GLY A 94 -0.12 -1.56 31.84
CA GLY A 94 0.75 -1.27 30.69
C GLY A 94 0.20 -1.84 29.38
N LEU A 95 0.76 -1.40 28.27
CA LEU A 95 0.45 -1.88 26.93
C LEU A 95 1.60 -2.77 26.41
N SER A 96 1.27 -3.91 25.85
CA SER A 96 2.18 -4.75 25.07
C SER A 96 1.71 -4.81 23.63
N ASN A 97 2.64 -4.61 22.70
CA ASN A 97 2.37 -4.72 21.26
C ASN A 97 3.28 -5.81 20.69
N GLU A 98 2.71 -6.81 20.05
CA GLU A 98 3.45 -7.86 19.36
C GLU A 98 2.98 -7.98 17.90
N GLY A 99 3.91 -8.24 17.00
CA GLY A 99 3.60 -8.31 15.59
C GLY A 99 4.75 -8.79 14.74
N MET A 100 4.54 -8.79 13.43
CA MET A 100 5.54 -9.19 12.45
C MET A 100 5.54 -8.24 11.26
N VAL A 101 6.72 -7.94 10.76
CA VAL A 101 6.92 -7.37 9.44
C VAL A 101 7.66 -8.38 8.57
N LEU A 102 7.22 -8.51 7.33
CA LEU A 102 7.84 -9.38 6.33
C LEU A 102 8.05 -8.58 5.04
N TYR A 103 9.25 -8.61 4.52
CA TYR A 103 9.68 -7.98 3.27
C TYR A 103 9.81 -9.06 2.21
N LEU A 104 8.92 -9.06 1.21
CA LEU A 104 8.92 -10.00 0.11
C LEU A 104 9.57 -9.36 -1.11
N ASP A 105 10.81 -9.70 -1.38
CA ASP A 105 11.55 -9.26 -2.56
C ASP A 105 11.06 -10.05 -3.79
N ARG A 106 10.43 -9.35 -4.72
CA ARG A 106 9.87 -9.95 -5.94
C ARG A 106 10.94 -10.29 -6.98
N ASN A 107 12.11 -9.64 -6.92
CA ASN A 107 13.21 -9.90 -7.83
C ASN A 107 13.89 -11.23 -7.51
N THR A 108 14.14 -11.46 -6.23
CA THR A 108 14.83 -12.67 -5.74
C THR A 108 13.85 -13.75 -5.30
N ARG A 109 12.55 -13.46 -5.20
CA ARG A 109 11.50 -14.34 -4.65
C ARG A 109 11.86 -14.87 -3.26
N THR A 110 12.36 -13.97 -2.41
CA THR A 110 12.70 -14.25 -1.02
C THR A 110 11.91 -13.37 -0.08
N ALA A 111 11.59 -13.89 1.10
CA ALA A 111 10.90 -13.13 2.12
C ALA A 111 11.65 -13.24 3.44
N LYS A 112 12.01 -12.09 4.01
CA LYS A 112 12.71 -11.97 5.30
C LYS A 112 12.08 -10.86 6.12
N GLY A 113 12.20 -10.97 7.43
CA GLY A 113 11.64 -9.95 8.31
C GLY A 113 11.95 -10.22 9.76
N HIS A 114 11.11 -9.71 10.61
CA HIS A 114 11.24 -9.96 12.05
C HIS A 114 9.88 -9.95 12.74
N TYR A 115 9.75 -10.79 13.75
CA TYR A 115 8.71 -10.70 14.76
C TYR A 115 9.21 -9.79 15.88
N PHE A 116 8.34 -8.97 16.45
CA PHE A 116 8.70 -8.06 17.52
C PHE A 116 7.73 -8.13 18.69
N VAL A 117 8.26 -7.86 19.88
CA VAL A 117 7.48 -7.62 21.09
C VAL A 117 7.93 -6.28 21.66
N LYS A 118 6.98 -5.34 21.82
CA LYS A 118 7.17 -4.05 22.48
C LYS A 118 6.39 -4.02 23.77
N THR A 119 7.01 -3.58 24.84
CA THR A 119 6.34 -3.38 26.12
C THR A 119 6.42 -1.90 26.48
N PHE A 120 5.26 -1.29 26.66
CA PHE A 120 5.14 0.10 27.09
C PHE A 120 4.89 0.11 28.60
N TYR A 121 5.65 0.94 29.29
CA TYR A 121 5.55 1.13 30.74
C TYR A 121 4.89 2.46 31.03
N GLU A 122 4.08 2.53 32.09
CA GLU A 122 3.57 3.80 32.57
C GLU A 122 4.72 4.72 33.01
N LYS A 123 4.64 6.00 32.59
CA LYS A 123 5.51 7.12 32.95
C LYS A 123 7.03 6.96 32.72
N ASN A 124 7.51 7.65 31.70
CA ASN A 124 8.90 8.03 31.46
C ASN A 124 9.94 6.92 31.22
N LYS A 125 9.54 5.71 30.88
CA LYS A 125 10.46 4.69 30.40
C LYS A 125 10.31 4.49 28.91
N PHE A 126 11.44 4.41 28.20
CA PHE A 126 11.41 3.99 26.80
C PHE A 126 10.80 2.59 26.69
N PRO A 127 10.00 2.32 25.65
CA PRO A 127 9.46 0.98 25.43
C PRO A 127 10.60 -0.02 25.24
N ASP A 128 10.52 -1.14 25.92
CA ASP A 128 11.41 -2.27 25.65
C ASP A 128 10.97 -2.96 24.35
N ARG A 129 11.90 -3.27 23.46
CA ARG A 129 11.63 -3.93 22.19
C ARG A 129 12.58 -5.09 21.98
N LYS A 130 12.00 -6.27 21.75
CA LYS A 130 12.72 -7.47 21.31
C LYS A 130 12.31 -7.82 19.90
N ASN A 131 13.29 -8.08 19.03
CA ASN A 131 13.07 -8.54 17.67
C ASN A 131 13.62 -9.96 17.49
N TYR A 132 12.95 -10.76 16.67
CA TYR A 132 13.32 -12.13 16.33
C TYR A 132 13.30 -12.26 14.82
N ASN A 133 14.44 -12.56 14.21
CA ASN A 133 14.59 -12.67 12.78
C ASN A 133 13.83 -13.87 12.23
N VAL A 134 13.15 -13.66 11.13
CA VAL A 134 12.38 -14.70 10.44
C VAL A 134 12.64 -14.68 8.94
N GLU A 135 12.44 -15.82 8.31
CA GLU A 135 12.27 -15.94 6.86
C GLU A 135 10.95 -16.66 6.56
N MET A 136 10.47 -16.52 5.34
CA MET A 136 9.33 -17.31 4.86
C MET A 136 9.78 -18.21 3.70
N LYS A 137 9.39 -19.47 3.78
CA LYS A 137 9.54 -20.47 2.72
C LYS A 137 8.31 -21.36 2.64
N ASN A 138 7.82 -21.61 1.44
CA ASN A 138 6.65 -22.45 1.20
C ASN A 138 5.45 -21.98 2.04
N ASN A 139 5.24 -20.65 2.08
CA ASN A 139 4.17 -20.00 2.88
C ASN A 139 4.24 -20.30 4.40
N LYS A 140 5.40 -20.69 4.92
CA LYS A 140 5.64 -20.95 6.34
C LYS A 140 6.69 -19.98 6.88
N ILE A 141 6.42 -19.46 8.06
CA ILE A 141 7.38 -18.65 8.81
C ILE A 141 8.38 -19.58 9.51
N ILE A 142 9.65 -19.26 9.33
CA ILE A 142 10.78 -19.97 9.93
C ILE A 142 11.53 -18.99 10.84
N LEU A 143 11.61 -19.30 12.13
CA LEU A 143 12.38 -18.52 13.07
C LEU A 143 13.88 -18.80 12.88
N LEU A 144 14.67 -17.74 12.70
CA LEU A 144 16.13 -17.85 12.49
C LEU A 144 16.92 -17.74 13.81
N ASP A 145 16.37 -17.03 14.79
CA ASP A 145 17.02 -16.83 16.07
C ASP A 145 16.77 -18.01 17.00
N LYS A 146 17.75 -18.27 17.87
CA LYS A 146 17.59 -19.27 18.93
C LYS A 146 16.67 -18.72 20.03
N VAL A 147 15.54 -19.37 20.26
CA VAL A 147 14.55 -19.03 21.28
C VAL A 147 14.29 -20.25 22.14
N GLU A 148 14.51 -20.11 23.46
CA GLU A 148 14.30 -21.20 24.43
C GLU A 148 12.82 -21.34 24.82
N ASP A 149 12.06 -20.24 24.83
CA ASP A 149 10.62 -20.25 25.08
C ASP A 149 9.87 -20.91 23.91
N THR A 150 9.46 -22.14 24.13
CA THR A 150 8.73 -22.94 23.12
C THR A 150 7.38 -22.34 22.76
N ASN A 151 6.73 -21.61 23.67
CA ASN A 151 5.44 -20.96 23.39
C ASN A 151 5.65 -19.74 22.48
N LEU A 152 6.69 -18.95 22.74
CA LEU A 152 7.07 -17.83 21.87
C LEU A 152 7.44 -18.35 20.48
N LYS A 153 8.27 -19.39 20.38
CA LYS A 153 8.64 -20.03 19.13
C LYS A 153 7.39 -20.44 18.34
N LYS A 154 6.44 -21.14 18.96
CA LYS A 154 5.17 -21.53 18.32
C LYS A 154 4.35 -20.34 17.87
N ARG A 155 4.28 -19.25 18.65
CA ARG A 155 3.57 -18.03 18.24
C ARG A 155 4.19 -17.40 17.00
N ILE A 156 5.53 -17.35 16.91
CA ILE A 156 6.24 -16.80 15.76
C ILE A 156 5.99 -17.67 14.52
N GLU A 157 6.23 -18.98 14.62
CA GLU A 157 6.13 -19.89 13.47
C GLU A 157 4.68 -20.06 12.95
N ASN A 158 3.68 -19.90 13.84
CA ASN A 158 2.26 -19.95 13.47
C ASN A 158 1.64 -18.56 13.25
N PHE A 159 2.44 -17.49 13.20
CA PHE A 159 1.93 -16.15 13.00
C PHE A 159 1.23 -16.04 11.66
N LYS A 160 0.08 -15.38 11.67
CA LYS A 160 -0.67 -15.08 10.45
C LYS A 160 -0.90 -13.58 10.34
N PHE A 161 -0.58 -13.05 9.18
CA PHE A 161 -0.87 -11.66 8.86
C PHE A 161 -2.37 -11.45 8.69
N PHE A 162 -2.84 -10.28 9.08
CA PHE A 162 -4.26 -9.90 8.96
C PHE A 162 -4.80 -10.17 7.54
N GLY A 163 -4.05 -9.82 6.52
CA GLY A 163 -4.43 -10.04 5.12
C GLY A 163 -4.63 -11.51 4.71
N GLN A 164 -4.12 -12.48 5.50
CA GLN A 164 -4.28 -13.90 5.17
C GLN A 164 -5.66 -14.46 5.57
N TYR A 165 -6.37 -13.80 6.48
CA TYR A 165 -7.67 -14.27 6.98
C TYR A 165 -8.79 -13.24 6.93
N ALA A 166 -8.47 -11.96 6.79
CA ALA A 166 -9.46 -10.90 6.71
C ALA A 166 -10.23 -10.96 5.39
N ASN A 167 -11.55 -11.03 5.47
CA ASN A 167 -12.40 -10.86 4.31
C ASN A 167 -12.69 -9.38 4.08
N LEU A 168 -11.84 -8.71 3.30
CA LEU A 168 -11.98 -7.28 3.00
C LEU A 168 -12.89 -7.01 1.80
N LYS A 169 -13.42 -8.04 1.14
CA LYS A 169 -14.28 -7.88 -0.06
C LYS A 169 -15.58 -7.11 0.25
N GLU A 170 -16.07 -7.22 1.47
CA GLU A 170 -17.27 -6.51 1.89
C GLU A 170 -17.07 -4.97 1.93
N LEU A 171 -15.83 -4.49 2.02
CA LEU A 171 -15.55 -3.05 2.03
C LEU A 171 -15.98 -2.35 0.74
N LYS A 172 -16.08 -3.06 -0.39
CA LYS A 172 -16.61 -2.50 -1.63
C LYS A 172 -18.11 -2.13 -1.57
N ASN A 173 -18.84 -2.70 -0.61
CA ASN A 173 -20.27 -2.47 -0.42
C ASN A 173 -20.56 -1.22 0.44
N TYR A 174 -19.54 -0.57 1.00
CA TYR A 174 -19.71 0.68 1.72
C TYR A 174 -20.02 1.81 0.74
N SER A 175 -21.24 2.35 0.85
CA SER A 175 -21.77 3.40 -0.02
C SER A 175 -21.40 4.83 0.42
N ASN A 176 -20.89 4.99 1.64
CA ASN A 176 -20.62 6.29 2.26
C ASN A 176 -19.11 6.48 2.46
N GLY A 177 -18.30 6.23 1.44
CA GLY A 177 -16.89 6.53 1.47
C GLY A 177 -16.63 7.96 1.02
N ASP A 178 -15.86 8.72 1.81
CA ASP A 178 -15.28 9.97 1.33
C ASP A 178 -13.99 9.65 0.56
N VAL A 179 -13.85 10.16 -0.63
CA VAL A 179 -12.59 10.11 -1.37
C VAL A 179 -11.82 11.38 -1.06
N SER A 180 -10.71 11.26 -0.36
CA SER A 180 -9.76 12.34 -0.25
C SER A 180 -8.67 12.16 -1.31
N ILE A 181 -8.53 13.15 -2.19
CA ILE A 181 -7.46 13.18 -3.18
C ILE A 181 -6.28 13.92 -2.54
N ASN A 182 -5.30 13.17 -2.08
CA ASN A 182 -3.99 13.73 -1.80
C ASN A 182 -3.19 13.64 -3.10
N GLU A 183 -2.67 14.77 -3.61
CA GLU A 183 -1.90 14.79 -4.85
C GLU A 183 -0.65 13.87 -4.80
N ASN A 184 -0.15 13.60 -3.62
CA ASN A 184 1.03 12.77 -3.42
C ASN A 184 0.68 11.27 -3.19
N VAL A 185 -0.46 10.98 -2.58
CA VAL A 185 -0.91 9.60 -2.32
C VAL A 185 -2.42 9.53 -2.46
N PRO A 186 -2.95 8.99 -3.55
CA PRO A 186 -4.39 8.77 -3.67
C PRO A 186 -4.86 7.85 -2.54
N SER A 187 -5.75 8.34 -1.70
CA SER A 187 -6.33 7.57 -0.60
C SER A 187 -7.84 7.51 -0.72
N TYR A 188 -8.40 6.40 -0.30
CA TYR A 188 -9.83 6.20 -0.16
C TYR A 188 -10.13 5.93 1.31
N ASP A 189 -10.91 6.81 1.92
CA ASP A 189 -11.34 6.70 3.30
C ASP A 189 -12.80 6.22 3.35
N ALA A 190 -13.02 4.99 3.78
CA ALA A 190 -14.35 4.48 4.07
C ALA A 190 -14.68 4.74 5.55
N LYS A 191 -15.77 5.44 5.81
CA LYS A 191 -16.31 5.68 7.16
C LYS A 191 -17.51 4.80 7.43
#